data_1b5e5b02649159da1136630440cc0b3b
#
_entry.id   1b5e5b02649159da1136630440cc0b3b
#
_cell.length_a   1.000
_cell.length_b   1.000
_cell.length_c   1.000
_cell.angle_alpha   90.00
_cell.angle_beta   90.00
_cell.angle_gamma   90.00
#
_symmetry.space_group_name_H-M   'P 1'
#
loop_
_entity.id
_entity.type
_entity.pdbx_description
1 polymer ?
#
loop_
_entity_poly.entity_id
_entity_poly.type
_entity_poly.pdbx_seq_one_letter_code
_entity_poly.pdbx_strand_id
1 'polypeptide(L)'
;VATVNGETSRLYFSGWYAHVGYLLFGGKQRYNTNDGEFTQPSRGRDWGDIEILFRYDYLTLNSAPIYGGSGQNYSAGLNYYINNNIKIMLNYMYSDHDRFANGKGKLLVGHDASGAPTKDYTKVVDSPRTAGVDYHTLSVRFEIDF
;
A
#
# COMPACT_ATOMS: atom_id res chain seq x y z
N VAL A 1 4.08 3.54 23.78
CA VAL A 1 5.30 3.80 24.58
C VAL A 1 6.18 2.57 24.49
N ALA A 2 7.44 2.74 24.17
CA ALA A 2 8.44 1.68 24.18
C ALA A 2 9.63 2.07 25.05
N THR A 3 10.23 1.09 25.70
CA THR A 3 11.45 1.26 26.49
C THR A 3 12.58 0.55 25.77
N VAL A 4 13.62 1.28 25.38
CA VAL A 4 14.81 0.76 24.70
C VAL A 4 16.03 1.27 25.46
N ASN A 5 16.91 0.37 25.87
CA ASN A 5 18.11 0.69 26.69
C ASN A 5 17.82 1.51 27.96
N GLY A 6 16.63 1.28 28.57
CA GLY A 6 16.22 2.01 29.78
C GLY A 6 15.58 3.37 29.56
N GLU A 7 15.56 3.87 28.34
CA GLU A 7 14.86 5.10 27.97
C GLU A 7 13.44 4.79 27.47
N THR A 8 12.46 5.49 28.03
CA THR A 8 11.06 5.32 27.66
C THR A 8 10.65 6.44 26.70
N SER A 9 10.26 6.06 25.49
CA SER A 9 9.86 6.99 24.43
C SER A 9 8.43 6.75 23.98
N ARG A 10 7.71 7.83 23.65
CA ARG A 10 6.41 7.75 22.98
C ARG A 10 6.63 7.58 21.48
N LEU A 11 6.09 6.50 20.93
CA LEU A 11 6.19 6.20 19.51
C LEU A 11 4.98 6.76 18.76
N TYR A 12 5.24 7.27 17.56
CA TYR A 12 4.22 7.75 16.63
C TYR A 12 4.40 7.10 15.27
N PHE A 13 3.42 6.32 14.87
CA PHE A 13 3.33 5.73 13.55
C PHE A 13 2.18 6.39 12.80
N SER A 14 2.31 6.53 11.50
CA SER A 14 1.28 7.15 10.69
C SER A 14 1.15 6.49 9.33
N GLY A 15 -0.04 6.56 8.76
CA GLY A 15 -0.30 6.12 7.41
C GLY A 15 -1.58 6.77 6.90
N TRP A 16 -1.68 6.82 5.60
CA TRP A 16 -2.87 7.28 4.92
C TRP A 16 -3.02 6.60 3.57
N TYR A 17 -4.22 6.58 3.07
CA TYR A 17 -4.50 6.12 1.73
C TYR A 17 -5.53 7.01 1.05
N ALA A 18 -5.52 7.00 -0.27
CA ALA A 18 -6.56 7.59 -1.09
C ALA A 18 -6.89 6.62 -2.21
N HIS A 19 -8.17 6.48 -2.54
CA HIS A 19 -8.59 5.69 -3.69
C HIS A 19 -9.71 6.38 -4.44
N VAL A 20 -9.79 6.09 -5.73
CA VAL A 20 -10.86 6.52 -6.62
C VAL A 20 -11.27 5.36 -7.50
N GLY A 21 -12.57 5.21 -7.72
CA GLY A 21 -13.14 4.23 -8.63
C GLY A 21 -14.18 4.89 -9.53
N TYR A 22 -14.27 4.41 -10.77
CA TYR A 22 -15.23 4.90 -11.74
C TYR A 22 -15.83 3.77 -12.58
N LEU A 23 -17.17 3.70 -12.61
CA LEU A 23 -17.92 2.77 -13.46
C LEU A 23 -18.10 3.38 -14.86
N LEU A 24 -17.60 2.69 -15.88
CA LEU A 24 -17.45 3.23 -17.22
C LEU A 24 -18.75 3.31 -18.01
N PHE A 25 -19.71 2.42 -17.73
CA PHE A 25 -20.89 2.25 -18.58
C PHE A 25 -22.21 2.67 -17.94
N GLY A 26 -22.10 3.51 -16.89
CA GLY A 26 -23.25 4.15 -16.26
C GLY A 26 -23.85 3.40 -15.08
N GLY A 27 -23.19 2.37 -14.60
CA GLY A 27 -23.50 1.74 -13.33
C GLY A 27 -23.37 2.72 -12.16
N LYS A 28 -23.92 2.35 -11.02
CA LYS A 28 -23.89 3.17 -9.81
C LYS A 28 -23.47 2.32 -8.62
N GLN A 29 -22.63 2.89 -7.78
CA GLN A 29 -22.34 2.30 -6.48
C GLN A 29 -23.62 2.23 -5.64
N ARG A 30 -23.81 1.13 -4.95
CA ARG A 30 -24.95 0.88 -4.08
C ARG A 30 -24.44 0.73 -2.65
N TYR A 31 -25.12 1.40 -1.74
CA TYR A 31 -24.81 1.35 -0.32
C TYR A 31 -25.99 0.77 0.45
N ASN A 32 -25.74 -0.27 1.22
CA ASN A 32 -26.74 -0.84 2.13
C ASN A 32 -26.64 -0.13 3.48
N THR A 33 -27.64 0.69 3.77
CA THR A 33 -27.68 1.45 5.04
C THR A 33 -27.96 0.57 6.26
N ASN A 34 -28.54 -0.62 6.09
CA ASN A 34 -28.82 -1.51 7.21
C ASN A 34 -27.54 -2.20 7.70
N ASP A 35 -26.69 -2.62 6.76
CA ASP A 35 -25.45 -3.32 7.06
C ASP A 35 -24.23 -2.40 7.10
N GLY A 36 -24.41 -1.14 6.68
CA GLY A 36 -23.36 -0.13 6.70
C GLY A 36 -22.25 -0.37 5.67
N GLU A 37 -22.53 -1.07 4.58
CA GLU A 37 -21.55 -1.47 3.58
C GLU A 37 -21.92 -1.14 2.14
N PHE A 38 -20.91 -1.05 1.27
CA PHE A 38 -21.10 -1.02 -0.16
C PHE A 38 -21.40 -2.42 -0.68
N THR A 39 -22.53 -2.54 -1.39
CA THR A 39 -22.91 -3.79 -2.06
C THR A 39 -22.43 -3.79 -3.51
N GLN A 40 -22.72 -4.85 -4.24
CA GLN A 40 -22.45 -4.93 -5.67
C GLN A 40 -23.06 -3.73 -6.40
N PRO A 41 -22.31 -3.03 -7.26
CA PRO A 41 -22.83 -1.90 -8.02
C PRO A 41 -23.91 -2.34 -9.00
N SER A 42 -24.83 -1.44 -9.32
CA SER A 42 -25.72 -1.68 -10.44
C SER A 42 -24.95 -1.61 -11.74
N ARG A 43 -25.30 -2.44 -12.70
CA ARG A 43 -24.70 -2.44 -14.03
C ARG A 43 -25.33 -1.37 -14.90
N GLY A 44 -24.53 -0.71 -15.72
CA GLY A 44 -25.01 0.26 -16.70
C GLY A 44 -25.44 -0.36 -18.04
N ARG A 45 -25.10 -1.65 -18.29
CA ARG A 45 -25.39 -2.39 -19.51
C ARG A 45 -25.85 -3.81 -19.22
N ASP A 46 -26.57 -4.40 -20.16
CA ASP A 46 -27.06 -5.80 -20.03
C ASP A 46 -25.92 -6.81 -19.98
N TRP A 47 -24.81 -6.56 -20.69
CA TRP A 47 -23.61 -7.41 -20.68
C TRP A 47 -22.72 -7.17 -19.46
N GLY A 48 -23.03 -6.17 -18.62
CA GLY A 48 -22.26 -5.88 -17.43
C GLY A 48 -21.84 -4.44 -17.27
N ASP A 49 -20.82 -4.22 -16.45
CA ASP A 49 -20.14 -2.94 -16.30
C ASP A 49 -18.68 -3.16 -15.96
N ILE A 50 -17.86 -2.17 -16.25
CA ILE A 50 -16.43 -2.18 -15.92
C ILE A 50 -16.14 -1.00 -15.00
N GLU A 51 -15.50 -1.29 -13.89
CA GLU A 51 -14.97 -0.30 -12.96
C GLU A 51 -13.45 -0.24 -13.07
N ILE A 52 -12.94 0.96 -13.17
CA ILE A 52 -11.51 1.23 -13.02
C ILE A 52 -11.25 1.85 -11.67
N LEU A 53 -10.17 1.41 -11.02
CA LEU A 53 -9.79 1.84 -9.68
C LEU A 53 -8.32 2.24 -9.65
N PHE A 54 -8.05 3.29 -8.87
CA PHE A 54 -6.68 3.67 -8.51
C PHE A 54 -6.63 3.89 -7.00
N ARG A 55 -5.55 3.41 -6.40
CA ARG A 55 -5.29 3.60 -4.98
C ARG A 55 -3.82 3.89 -4.75
N TYR A 56 -3.58 4.81 -3.83
CA TYR A 56 -2.28 5.09 -3.25
C TYR A 56 -2.33 4.87 -1.75
N ASP A 57 -1.34 4.19 -1.20
CA ASP A 57 -1.16 3.95 0.22
C ASP A 57 0.23 4.41 0.65
N TYR A 58 0.31 4.97 1.84
CA TYR A 58 1.56 5.28 2.52
C TYR A 58 1.48 4.88 3.98
N LEU A 59 2.53 4.23 4.47
CA LEU A 59 2.68 3.87 5.87
C LEU A 59 4.11 4.17 6.32
N THR A 60 4.29 4.73 7.51
CA THR A 60 5.57 4.84 8.17
C THR A 60 5.50 4.30 9.60
N LEU A 61 6.41 3.39 9.90
CA LEU A 61 6.61 2.79 11.22
C LEU A 61 7.92 3.28 11.84
N ASN A 62 8.42 4.43 11.37
CA ASN A 62 9.64 5.04 11.84
C ASN A 62 9.34 6.08 12.91
N SER A 63 9.72 5.78 14.15
CA SER A 63 9.63 6.69 15.30
C SER A 63 10.80 6.40 16.23
N ALA A 64 11.73 7.34 16.37
CA ALA A 64 12.90 7.15 17.22
C ALA A 64 12.52 6.71 18.64
N PRO A 65 13.18 5.71 19.23
CA PRO A 65 14.35 4.99 18.74
C PRO A 65 14.04 3.76 17.86
N ILE A 66 12.78 3.53 17.50
CA ILE A 66 12.37 2.38 16.68
C ILE A 66 12.17 2.81 15.22
N TYR A 67 12.85 2.12 14.30
CA TYR A 67 12.76 2.33 12.86
C TYR A 67 12.22 1.05 12.22
N GLY A 68 10.88 0.98 12.11
CA GLY A 68 10.17 -0.18 11.57
C GLY A 68 10.03 -0.17 10.05
N GLY A 69 10.57 0.87 9.40
CA GLY A 69 10.48 1.02 7.96
C GLY A 69 9.31 1.90 7.50
N SER A 70 9.28 2.17 6.22
CA SER A 70 8.19 2.89 5.56
C SER A 70 7.90 2.26 4.20
N GLY A 71 6.69 2.43 3.69
CA GLY A 71 6.32 1.91 2.39
C GLY A 71 5.23 2.73 1.74
N GLN A 72 5.22 2.64 0.43
CA GLN A 72 4.15 3.19 -0.40
C GLN A 72 3.76 2.20 -1.48
N ASN A 73 2.46 2.18 -1.80
CA ASN A 73 1.92 1.33 -2.84
C ASN A 73 1.11 2.17 -3.82
N TYR A 74 1.26 1.85 -5.09
CA TYR A 74 0.46 2.36 -6.18
C TYR A 74 -0.31 1.20 -6.78
N SER A 75 -1.63 1.24 -6.72
CA SER A 75 -2.48 0.16 -7.20
C SER A 75 -3.39 0.66 -8.30
N ALA A 76 -3.56 -0.16 -9.33
CA ALA A 76 -4.54 0.01 -10.39
C ALA A 76 -5.38 -1.26 -10.49
N GLY A 77 -6.69 -1.12 -10.55
CA GLY A 77 -7.63 -2.23 -10.61
C GLY A 77 -8.62 -2.07 -11.75
N LEU A 78 -9.07 -3.21 -12.26
CA LEU A 78 -10.15 -3.31 -13.20
C LEU A 78 -11.09 -4.42 -12.73
N ASN A 79 -12.35 -4.05 -12.43
CA ASN A 79 -13.39 -4.98 -12.05
C ASN A 79 -14.40 -5.09 -13.19
N TYR A 80 -14.63 -6.29 -13.66
CA TYR A 80 -15.68 -6.58 -14.62
C TYR A 80 -16.85 -7.27 -13.93
N TYR A 81 -17.97 -6.57 -13.81
CA TYR A 81 -19.22 -7.06 -13.24
C TYR A 81 -20.07 -7.68 -14.36
N ILE A 82 -19.99 -8.98 -14.54
CA ILE A 82 -20.70 -9.71 -15.59
C ILE A 82 -22.20 -9.73 -15.29
N ASN A 83 -22.55 -10.07 -14.05
CA ASN A 83 -23.92 -10.05 -13.53
C ASN A 83 -23.90 -9.80 -12.03
N ASN A 84 -25.03 -9.90 -11.35
CA ASN A 84 -25.13 -9.62 -9.91
C ASN A 84 -24.36 -10.62 -9.03
N ASN A 85 -23.97 -11.76 -9.61
CA ASN A 85 -23.36 -12.87 -8.88
C ASN A 85 -21.93 -13.17 -9.34
N ILE A 86 -21.50 -12.64 -10.49
CA ILE A 86 -20.21 -12.98 -11.09
C ILE A 86 -19.44 -11.71 -11.40
N LYS A 87 -18.22 -11.65 -10.88
CA LYS A 87 -17.25 -10.60 -11.23
C LYS A 87 -15.84 -11.15 -11.41
N ILE A 88 -15.09 -10.49 -12.25
CA ILE A 88 -13.66 -10.74 -12.48
C ILE A 88 -12.92 -9.48 -12.08
N MET A 89 -11.86 -9.62 -11.30
CA MET A 89 -11.03 -8.52 -10.87
C MET A 89 -9.59 -8.74 -11.29
N LEU A 90 -9.01 -7.75 -11.92
CA LEU A 90 -7.60 -7.67 -12.27
C LEU A 90 -6.98 -6.54 -11.46
N ASN A 91 -5.93 -6.83 -10.70
CA ASN A 91 -5.23 -5.82 -9.91
C ASN A 91 -3.74 -5.87 -10.19
N TYR A 92 -3.18 -4.70 -10.39
CA TYR A 92 -1.75 -4.48 -10.46
C TYR A 92 -1.35 -3.56 -9.32
N MET A 93 -0.25 -3.88 -8.63
CA MET A 93 0.31 -3.07 -7.56
C MET A 93 1.83 -2.96 -7.74
N TYR A 94 2.33 -1.76 -7.64
CA TYR A 94 3.73 -1.46 -7.43
C TYR A 94 3.93 -1.05 -5.97
N SER A 95 4.82 -1.76 -5.27
CA SER A 95 5.19 -1.51 -3.88
C SER A 95 6.63 -1.03 -3.82
N ASP A 96 6.86 0.04 -3.09
CA ASP A 96 8.18 0.61 -2.82
C ASP A 96 8.31 0.75 -1.29
N HIS A 97 9.03 -0.19 -0.68
CA HIS A 97 9.22 -0.27 0.76
C HIS A 97 10.60 0.26 1.14
N ASP A 98 10.64 0.99 2.25
CA ASP A 98 11.86 1.61 2.79
C ASP A 98 12.60 2.51 1.78
N ARG A 99 11.81 3.17 0.92
CA ARG A 99 12.31 4.08 -0.12
C ARG A 99 13.41 5.02 0.38
N PHE A 100 13.28 5.47 1.63
CA PHE A 100 14.23 6.40 2.22
C PHE A 100 15.42 5.72 2.90
N ALA A 101 15.37 4.41 3.08
CA ALA A 101 16.45 3.64 3.67
C ALA A 101 17.67 3.53 2.75
N ASN A 102 17.52 3.82 1.46
CA ASN A 102 18.60 3.80 0.48
C ASN A 102 19.38 5.13 0.37
N GLY A 103 19.34 5.96 1.39
CA GLY A 103 20.08 7.23 1.44
C GLY A 103 19.35 8.45 0.89
N LYS A 104 18.16 8.28 0.31
CA LYS A 104 17.38 9.38 -0.29
C LYS A 104 16.50 10.16 0.70
N GLY A 105 16.50 9.79 1.97
CA GLY A 105 15.65 10.41 2.98
C GLY A 105 16.33 10.61 4.32
N LYS A 106 15.52 10.69 5.37
CA LYS A 106 15.97 10.96 6.74
C LYS A 106 16.31 9.70 7.55
N LEU A 107 16.03 8.52 7.00
CA LEU A 107 16.26 7.26 7.69
C LEU A 107 17.75 6.93 7.79
N LEU A 108 18.18 6.47 8.96
CA LEU A 108 19.51 5.90 9.16
C LEU A 108 19.54 4.51 8.52
N VAL A 109 20.54 4.24 7.70
CA VAL A 109 20.70 2.95 7.01
C VAL A 109 21.73 2.06 7.72
N GLY A 110 22.73 2.64 8.38
CA GLY A 110 23.80 1.95 9.08
C GLY A 110 24.96 2.89 9.38
N HIS A 111 26.16 2.33 9.55
CA HIS A 111 27.38 3.09 9.82
C HIS A 111 28.37 2.96 8.67
N ASP A 112 29.13 4.00 8.42
CA ASP A 112 30.25 3.99 7.47
C ASP A 112 31.54 3.40 8.07
N ALA A 113 32.60 3.35 7.28
CA ALA A 113 33.89 2.81 7.70
C ALA A 113 34.55 3.57 8.88
N SER A 114 34.09 4.79 9.17
CA SER A 114 34.56 5.57 10.33
C SER A 114 33.72 5.32 11.60
N GLY A 115 32.64 4.53 11.50
CA GLY A 115 31.67 4.31 12.56
C GLY A 115 30.64 5.42 12.68
N ALA A 116 30.58 6.36 11.73
CA ALA A 116 29.59 7.42 11.73
C ALA A 116 28.27 6.94 11.11
N PRO A 117 27.11 7.31 11.69
CA PRO A 117 25.81 7.01 11.10
C PRO A 117 25.68 7.60 9.70
N THR A 118 25.25 6.79 8.74
CA THR A 118 25.07 7.24 7.35
C THR A 118 23.70 6.85 6.80
N LYS A 119 23.18 7.72 5.93
CA LYS A 119 21.98 7.47 5.11
C LYS A 119 22.35 6.98 3.71
N ASP A 120 23.61 7.00 3.39
CA ASP A 120 24.12 6.56 2.10
C ASP A 120 24.43 5.06 2.16
N TYR A 121 23.55 4.25 1.59
CA TYR A 121 23.66 2.79 1.61
C TYR A 121 24.94 2.28 0.93
N THR A 122 25.56 3.08 0.04
CA THR A 122 26.81 2.70 -0.62
C THR A 122 28.02 2.76 0.30
N LYS A 123 27.93 3.49 1.41
CA LYS A 123 28.96 3.68 2.43
C LYS A 123 28.79 2.74 3.63
N VAL A 124 27.65 2.08 3.75
CA VAL A 124 27.36 1.19 4.88
C VAL A 124 28.29 -0.01 4.86
N VAL A 125 28.93 -0.28 6.03
CA VAL A 125 29.86 -1.40 6.20
C VAL A 125 29.37 -2.44 7.22
N ASP A 126 28.46 -2.10 8.08
CA ASP A 126 28.01 -2.91 9.23
C ASP A 126 26.67 -3.64 9.02
N SER A 127 26.02 -3.44 7.89
CA SER A 127 24.78 -4.14 7.58
C SER A 127 24.69 -4.52 6.09
N PRO A 128 23.74 -5.39 5.68
CA PRO A 128 23.52 -5.66 4.27
C PRO A 128 23.28 -4.36 3.50
N ARG A 129 23.99 -4.19 2.39
CA ARG A 129 23.95 -2.97 1.57
C ARG A 129 22.61 -2.74 0.86
N THR A 130 21.73 -3.70 0.90
CA THR A 130 20.37 -3.60 0.34
C THR A 130 19.43 -3.10 1.42
N ALA A 131 18.97 -1.88 1.29
CA ALA A 131 17.95 -1.31 2.15
C ALA A 131 16.70 -1.04 1.33
N GLY A 132 15.58 -1.56 1.80
CA GLY A 132 14.32 -1.49 1.10
C GLY A 132 14.18 -2.50 -0.04
N VAL A 133 12.97 -2.59 -0.55
CA VAL A 133 12.60 -3.46 -1.68
C VAL A 133 11.48 -2.81 -2.46
N ASP A 134 11.57 -2.93 -3.77
CA ASP A 134 10.47 -2.61 -4.67
C ASP A 134 10.07 -3.85 -5.47
N TYR A 135 8.78 -4.02 -5.67
CA TYR A 135 8.26 -5.16 -6.41
C TYR A 135 6.90 -4.86 -7.04
N HIS A 136 6.56 -5.68 -8.01
CA HIS A 136 5.30 -5.63 -8.74
C HIS A 136 4.46 -6.86 -8.43
N THR A 137 3.17 -6.64 -8.24
CA THR A 137 2.20 -7.72 -8.04
C THR A 137 1.11 -7.61 -9.08
N LEU A 138 0.82 -8.70 -9.75
CA LEU A 138 -0.33 -8.84 -10.63
C LEU A 138 -1.22 -9.95 -10.07
N SER A 139 -2.50 -9.66 -9.84
CA SER A 139 -3.46 -10.63 -9.35
C SER A 139 -4.74 -10.63 -10.16
N VAL A 140 -5.30 -11.83 -10.35
CA VAL A 140 -6.61 -12.04 -10.95
C VAL A 140 -7.47 -12.76 -9.93
N ARG A 141 -8.68 -12.26 -9.72
CA ARG A 141 -9.68 -12.89 -8.85
C ARG A 141 -10.96 -13.11 -9.64
N PHE A 142 -11.48 -14.30 -9.55
CA PHE A 142 -12.82 -14.66 -10.01
C PHE A 142 -13.70 -14.88 -8.78
N GLU A 143 -14.87 -14.24 -8.75
CA GLU A 143 -15.80 -14.31 -7.61
C GLU A 143 -17.19 -14.66 -8.10
N ILE A 144 -17.81 -15.62 -7.42
CA ILE A 144 -19.19 -16.06 -7.64
C ILE A 144 -19.90 -16.01 -6.28
N ASP A 145 -20.98 -15.24 -6.21
CA ASP A 145 -21.86 -15.13 -5.04
C ASP A 145 -23.15 -15.95 -5.31
N PHE A 146 -23.63 -16.73 -4.33
CA PHE A 146 -24.81 -17.60 -4.44
C PHE A 146 -25.97 -17.08 -3.59
#